data_e39e37e5f3b3f779819799ca07df53c8
#
_entry.id   e39e37e5f3b3f779819799ca07df53c8
#
_cell.length_a   1.000
_cell.length_b   1.000
_cell.length_c   1.000
_cell.angle_alpha   90.00
_cell.angle_beta   90.00
_cell.angle_gamma   90.00
#
_symmetry.space_group_name_H-M   'P 1'
#
loop_
_entity.id
_entity.type
_entity.pdbx_description
1 polymer ?
#
loop_
_entity_poly.entity_id
_entity_poly.type
_entity_poly.pdbx_seq_one_letter_code
_entity_poly.pdbx_strand_id
1 'polypeptide(L)'
;MEQKRLCPYCMGELPPAADSCVHCGKVFAGRNPAGCLPVGTVLAGRYTVGEMRSLDGEGILYRGVENLGGFRVTIKEYLPVTLSAERGADCILQPKTGSEVLFKTTRMDFADLYRALERITPATGLEAVLDVVEANNTVYAVMENLGGTPLDQWLEAQGAPLRPDNACAMLQPVFEGVAAMHKIGLVHRGICLENLRVMADGRCRLAGYATVGLRTAGSGLREQLYEGYSAPEQYSTAEFEGRYTDEYGLAAVFYRMVCGQAPVPAAQRMVSDSNPRARTVNSAVPGYVSDVLQMGLRLKPMERIQTVPQLVQALSSKEYTEELGRTMKPETPVGQPEEKAHLLSIKGLLAGILILLAILLVLMVWTMVSHSLPSASSGSVEPEPASSEVLEPQNLVPSFIGMDYAQVQNNREYTGMYLFYVTEEYSDTVPAGQIMTQEPAADTVLKAGETIRLVVSKGPQKVEMPTIVGFTQAAAVEVLQSRGLLASCFMVVNDGSYAAGCVVSASEPAGAQVDVGTVITVYIAADPSVEITTPPEEPAATEPTTTPADPETPADGGDPAADPEQGTK
;
A
#
# COMPACT_ATOMS: atom_id res chain seq x y z
N MET A 1 -46.66 -17.76 -2.29
CA MET A 1 -46.37 -16.48 -2.96
C MET A 1 -45.82 -16.83 -4.34
N GLU A 2 -46.52 -16.41 -5.40
CA GLU A 2 -46.00 -16.60 -6.76
C GLU A 2 -44.67 -15.86 -6.88
N GLN A 3 -43.61 -16.56 -7.30
CA GLN A 3 -42.30 -16.00 -7.47
C GLN A 3 -42.33 -15.05 -8.68
N LYS A 4 -42.32 -13.74 -8.43
CA LYS A 4 -42.31 -12.71 -9.47
C LYS A 4 -41.07 -12.91 -10.35
N ARG A 5 -41.24 -13.08 -11.65
CA ARG A 5 -40.15 -13.16 -12.60
C ARG A 5 -39.52 -11.77 -12.78
N LEU A 6 -38.21 -11.65 -12.59
CA LEU A 6 -37.52 -10.37 -12.72
C LEU A 6 -36.62 -10.37 -13.96
N CYS A 7 -36.47 -9.19 -14.57
CA CYS A 7 -35.51 -8.98 -15.65
C CYS A 7 -34.08 -9.06 -15.12
N PRO A 8 -33.21 -9.93 -15.64
CA PRO A 8 -31.83 -10.03 -15.18
C PRO A 8 -31.00 -8.76 -15.43
N TYR A 9 -31.41 -7.92 -16.38
CA TYR A 9 -30.71 -6.72 -16.79
C TYR A 9 -31.08 -5.46 -16.02
N CYS A 10 -32.37 -5.27 -15.76
CA CYS A 10 -32.83 -4.06 -15.08
C CYS A 10 -33.55 -4.33 -13.77
N MET A 11 -33.73 -5.61 -13.39
CA MET A 11 -34.45 -6.07 -12.19
C MET A 11 -35.91 -5.57 -12.09
N GLY A 12 -36.51 -5.17 -13.22
CA GLY A 12 -37.94 -4.86 -13.30
C GLY A 12 -38.80 -6.12 -13.37
N GLU A 13 -40.03 -6.08 -12.83
CA GLU A 13 -40.97 -7.20 -12.91
C GLU A 13 -41.33 -7.53 -14.35
N LEU A 14 -41.47 -8.80 -14.64
CA LEU A 14 -41.77 -9.32 -15.96
C LEU A 14 -43.06 -10.14 -15.96
N PRO A 15 -43.83 -10.08 -17.06
CA PRO A 15 -44.86 -11.06 -17.32
C PRO A 15 -44.27 -12.50 -17.34
N PRO A 16 -45.03 -13.53 -16.91
CA PRO A 16 -44.49 -14.90 -16.79
C PRO A 16 -43.93 -15.49 -18.11
N ALA A 17 -44.47 -15.10 -19.26
CA ALA A 17 -44.12 -15.64 -20.58
C ALA A 17 -43.31 -14.66 -21.46
N ALA A 18 -42.70 -13.60 -20.88
CA ALA A 18 -41.98 -12.62 -21.68
C ALA A 18 -40.59 -13.16 -22.13
N ASP A 19 -40.29 -13.03 -23.41
CA ASP A 19 -38.98 -13.33 -24.00
C ASP A 19 -38.02 -12.13 -24.01
N SER A 20 -38.58 -10.95 -23.77
CA SER A 20 -37.84 -9.68 -23.66
C SER A 20 -38.41 -8.80 -22.55
N CYS A 21 -37.59 -7.90 -22.06
CA CYS A 21 -38.00 -7.00 -20.99
C CYS A 21 -38.82 -5.81 -21.50
N VAL A 22 -40.01 -5.64 -20.98
CA VAL A 22 -40.88 -4.49 -21.29
C VAL A 22 -40.33 -3.14 -20.81
N HIS A 23 -39.42 -3.16 -19.81
CA HIS A 23 -38.84 -1.95 -19.21
C HIS A 23 -37.52 -1.51 -19.86
N CYS A 24 -36.63 -2.46 -20.29
CA CYS A 24 -35.33 -2.14 -20.86
C CYS A 24 -35.13 -2.64 -22.29
N GLY A 25 -36.12 -3.33 -22.86
CA GLY A 25 -36.08 -3.83 -24.25
C GLY A 25 -35.15 -5.00 -24.52
N LYS A 26 -34.35 -5.44 -23.52
CA LYS A 26 -33.35 -6.51 -23.73
C LYS A 26 -34.03 -7.89 -23.80
N VAL A 27 -33.57 -8.70 -24.77
CA VAL A 27 -33.93 -10.12 -24.88
C VAL A 27 -33.15 -10.93 -23.85
N PHE A 28 -33.80 -11.92 -23.23
CA PHE A 28 -33.18 -12.73 -22.18
C PHE A 28 -32.21 -13.75 -22.78
N ALA A 29 -30.97 -13.40 -22.88
CA ALA A 29 -29.86 -14.35 -23.14
C ALA A 29 -29.44 -15.16 -21.89
N GLY A 30 -29.91 -14.80 -20.77
CA GLY A 30 -30.25 -15.44 -19.49
C GLY A 30 -29.16 -16.11 -18.68
N ARG A 31 -27.85 -16.06 -18.97
CA ARG A 31 -26.84 -16.69 -18.13
C ARG A 31 -25.65 -15.77 -17.89
N ASN A 32 -25.23 -15.70 -16.63
CA ASN A 32 -23.94 -15.11 -16.29
C ASN A 32 -22.80 -16.00 -16.82
N PRO A 33 -21.62 -15.45 -17.09
CA PRO A 33 -20.43 -16.24 -17.47
C PRO A 33 -20.13 -17.36 -16.47
N ALA A 34 -19.37 -18.37 -16.93
CA ALA A 34 -18.88 -19.44 -16.05
C ALA A 34 -18.10 -18.83 -14.86
N GLY A 35 -18.23 -19.43 -13.69
CA GLY A 35 -17.63 -18.93 -12.44
C GLY A 35 -18.45 -17.85 -11.71
N CYS A 36 -19.41 -17.20 -12.38
CA CYS A 36 -20.34 -16.27 -11.73
C CYS A 36 -21.52 -16.99 -11.08
N LEU A 37 -22.23 -16.32 -10.16
CA LEU A 37 -23.50 -16.80 -9.66
C LEU A 37 -24.54 -16.86 -10.81
N PRO A 38 -25.39 -17.89 -10.85
CA PRO A 38 -26.52 -17.93 -11.75
C PRO A 38 -27.49 -16.77 -11.52
N VAL A 39 -28.07 -16.25 -12.60
CA VAL A 39 -29.16 -15.28 -12.52
C VAL A 39 -30.34 -15.90 -11.75
N GLY A 40 -30.90 -15.15 -10.80
CA GLY A 40 -31.99 -15.64 -9.96
C GLY A 40 -31.54 -16.29 -8.65
N THR A 41 -30.22 -16.45 -8.43
CA THR A 41 -29.71 -16.89 -7.13
C THR A 41 -30.19 -15.96 -6.02
N VAL A 42 -30.70 -16.54 -4.93
CA VAL A 42 -31.19 -15.77 -3.78
C VAL A 42 -30.16 -15.87 -2.64
N LEU A 43 -29.65 -14.72 -2.22
CA LEU A 43 -28.72 -14.59 -1.10
C LEU A 43 -29.49 -14.25 0.17
N ALA A 44 -29.20 -14.97 1.26
CA ALA A 44 -29.81 -14.80 2.59
C ALA A 44 -31.36 -14.74 2.57
N GLY A 45 -32.04 -15.34 1.58
CA GLY A 45 -33.46 -15.25 1.41
C GLY A 45 -34.01 -13.85 1.03
N ARG A 46 -33.12 -12.87 0.91
CA ARG A 46 -33.48 -11.44 0.82
C ARG A 46 -33.09 -10.78 -0.50
N TYR A 47 -32.00 -11.16 -1.12
CA TYR A 47 -31.49 -10.50 -2.32
C TYR A 47 -31.45 -11.45 -3.50
N THR A 48 -32.05 -11.06 -4.62
CA THR A 48 -32.00 -11.82 -5.87
C THR A 48 -30.92 -11.26 -6.77
N VAL A 49 -29.98 -12.13 -7.19
CA VAL A 49 -28.87 -11.80 -8.08
C VAL A 49 -29.33 -11.74 -9.54
N GLY A 50 -28.93 -10.69 -10.23
CA GLY A 50 -29.17 -10.47 -11.65
C GLY A 50 -27.93 -10.69 -12.52
N GLU A 51 -27.82 -9.85 -13.55
CA GLU A 51 -26.69 -9.88 -14.51
C GLU A 51 -25.39 -9.42 -13.84
N MET A 52 -24.28 -10.10 -14.17
CA MET A 52 -22.93 -9.63 -13.89
C MET A 52 -22.67 -8.32 -14.65
N ARG A 53 -22.12 -7.32 -13.95
CA ARG A 53 -21.78 -6.01 -14.51
C ARG A 53 -20.33 -5.88 -14.89
N SER A 54 -19.46 -6.28 -13.98
CA SER A 54 -18.00 -6.17 -14.12
C SER A 54 -17.29 -7.15 -13.21
N LEU A 55 -16.03 -7.39 -13.51
CA LEU A 55 -15.08 -8.18 -12.75
C LEU A 55 -13.84 -7.32 -12.51
N ASP A 56 -13.36 -7.25 -11.28
CA ASP A 56 -12.06 -6.69 -10.93
C ASP A 56 -11.14 -7.76 -10.32
N GLY A 57 -9.98 -7.37 -9.78
CA GLY A 57 -9.02 -8.31 -9.17
C GLY A 57 -9.49 -8.88 -7.83
N GLU A 58 -10.50 -8.28 -7.21
CA GLU A 58 -11.04 -8.65 -5.91
C GLU A 58 -12.35 -9.43 -6.03
N GLY A 59 -13.14 -9.18 -7.09
CA GLY A 59 -14.42 -9.84 -7.20
C GLY A 59 -15.30 -9.42 -8.36
N ILE A 60 -16.58 -9.78 -8.24
CA ILE A 60 -17.60 -9.62 -9.27
C ILE A 60 -18.69 -8.67 -8.79
N LEU A 61 -19.07 -7.72 -9.64
CA LEU A 61 -20.23 -6.87 -9.45
C LEU A 61 -21.45 -7.44 -10.19
N TYR A 62 -22.57 -7.60 -9.46
CA TYR A 62 -23.85 -7.98 -10.01
C TYR A 62 -24.89 -6.88 -9.84
N ARG A 63 -25.87 -6.86 -10.71
CA ARG A 63 -27.16 -6.23 -10.44
C ARG A 63 -27.92 -7.10 -9.46
N GLY A 64 -28.75 -6.50 -8.63
CA GLY A 64 -29.62 -7.23 -7.72
C GLY A 64 -30.90 -6.47 -7.40
N VAL A 65 -31.78 -7.15 -6.70
CA VAL A 65 -32.99 -6.57 -6.11
C VAL A 65 -33.16 -7.10 -4.70
N GLU A 66 -33.57 -6.24 -3.81
CA GLU A 66 -34.07 -6.60 -2.50
C GLU A 66 -35.52 -7.07 -2.62
N ASN A 67 -35.83 -8.29 -2.13
CA ASN A 67 -37.06 -8.99 -2.45
C ASN A 67 -38.31 -8.44 -1.75
N LEU A 68 -38.17 -7.83 -0.56
CA LEU A 68 -39.29 -7.30 0.21
C LEU A 68 -39.73 -5.91 -0.29
N GLY A 69 -38.78 -5.00 -0.44
CA GLY A 69 -39.03 -3.64 -0.89
C GLY A 69 -39.03 -3.45 -2.39
N GLY A 70 -38.48 -4.42 -3.14
CA GLY A 70 -38.42 -4.36 -4.61
C GLY A 70 -37.43 -3.34 -5.15
N PHE A 71 -36.55 -2.77 -4.31
CA PHE A 71 -35.57 -1.78 -4.76
C PHE A 71 -34.31 -2.43 -5.29
N ARG A 72 -33.72 -1.76 -6.30
CA ARG A 72 -32.53 -2.24 -6.98
C ARG A 72 -31.30 -2.04 -6.09
N VAL A 73 -30.42 -3.05 -6.07
CA VAL A 73 -29.14 -3.03 -5.36
C VAL A 73 -28.00 -3.37 -6.30
N THR A 74 -26.79 -3.03 -5.90
CA THR A 74 -25.54 -3.54 -6.47
C THR A 74 -24.97 -4.55 -5.48
N ILE A 75 -24.55 -5.73 -5.96
CA ILE A 75 -23.98 -6.78 -5.11
C ILE A 75 -22.54 -7.00 -5.57
N LYS A 76 -21.57 -6.81 -4.70
CA LYS A 76 -20.16 -7.15 -4.92
C LYS A 76 -19.84 -8.45 -4.21
N GLU A 77 -19.49 -9.47 -4.96
CA GLU A 77 -19.01 -10.76 -4.45
C GLU A 77 -17.49 -10.74 -4.32
N TYR A 78 -16.96 -11.12 -3.18
CA TYR A 78 -15.54 -11.37 -3.04
C TYR A 78 -15.15 -12.66 -3.79
N LEU A 79 -14.41 -12.53 -4.89
CA LEU A 79 -13.96 -13.63 -5.74
C LEU A 79 -12.66 -13.26 -6.45
N PRO A 80 -11.53 -13.22 -5.75
CA PRO A 80 -10.23 -12.91 -6.36
C PRO A 80 -9.76 -14.06 -7.24
N VAL A 81 -9.73 -13.85 -8.54
CA VAL A 81 -9.38 -14.88 -9.54
C VAL A 81 -7.94 -15.41 -9.39
N THR A 82 -7.06 -14.66 -8.72
CA THR A 82 -5.70 -15.11 -8.40
C THR A 82 -5.68 -16.18 -7.32
N LEU A 83 -6.63 -16.14 -6.36
CA LEU A 83 -6.67 -16.98 -5.17
C LEU A 83 -7.79 -18.03 -5.20
N SER A 84 -8.81 -17.87 -6.05
CA SER A 84 -9.98 -18.72 -6.10
C SER A 84 -9.85 -19.77 -7.20
N ALA A 85 -10.30 -21.00 -6.89
CA ALA A 85 -10.57 -22.02 -7.87
C ALA A 85 -11.91 -21.76 -8.59
N GLU A 86 -12.23 -22.56 -9.60
CA GLU A 86 -13.54 -22.50 -10.24
C GLU A 86 -14.67 -22.84 -9.26
N ARG A 87 -15.80 -22.15 -9.41
CA ARG A 87 -16.99 -22.39 -8.62
C ARG A 87 -17.63 -23.71 -9.01
N GLY A 88 -17.97 -24.55 -8.03
CA GLY A 88 -18.73 -25.78 -8.22
C GLY A 88 -20.20 -25.53 -8.57
N ALA A 89 -20.91 -26.61 -8.95
CA ALA A 89 -22.35 -26.55 -9.24
C ALA A 89 -23.21 -26.18 -8.01
N ASP A 90 -22.70 -26.36 -6.81
CA ASP A 90 -23.28 -25.98 -5.52
C ASP A 90 -23.13 -24.49 -5.19
N CYS A 91 -22.52 -23.73 -6.08
CA CYS A 91 -22.16 -22.31 -5.90
C CYS A 91 -21.11 -22.04 -4.81
N ILE A 92 -20.53 -23.05 -4.17
CA ILE A 92 -19.52 -22.89 -3.14
C ILE A 92 -18.18 -22.55 -3.80
N LEU A 93 -17.55 -21.47 -3.32
CA LEU A 93 -16.23 -21.03 -3.79
C LEU A 93 -15.12 -21.77 -3.02
N GLN A 94 -14.16 -22.31 -3.74
CA GLN A 94 -12.99 -22.96 -3.15
C GLN A 94 -11.73 -22.11 -3.39
N PRO A 95 -10.83 -21.98 -2.42
CA PRO A 95 -9.53 -21.39 -2.65
C PRO A 95 -8.68 -22.32 -3.53
N LYS A 96 -7.72 -21.77 -4.27
CA LYS A 96 -6.69 -22.56 -4.94
C LYS A 96 -5.79 -23.24 -3.91
N THR A 97 -5.33 -24.43 -4.24
CA THR A 97 -4.36 -25.17 -3.41
C THR A 97 -3.12 -24.30 -3.11
N GLY A 98 -2.79 -24.15 -1.84
CA GLY A 98 -1.70 -23.30 -1.35
C GLY A 98 -2.05 -21.83 -1.19
N SER A 99 -3.28 -21.42 -1.49
CA SER A 99 -3.76 -20.03 -1.31
C SER A 99 -4.81 -19.89 -0.19
N GLU A 100 -5.06 -20.95 0.57
CA GLU A 100 -6.18 -21.03 1.52
C GLU A 100 -6.09 -19.96 2.61
N VAL A 101 -4.89 -19.77 3.16
CA VAL A 101 -4.64 -18.76 4.22
C VAL A 101 -4.84 -17.36 3.68
N LEU A 102 -4.21 -17.04 2.55
CA LEU A 102 -4.32 -15.71 1.95
C LEU A 102 -5.76 -15.41 1.52
N PHE A 103 -6.45 -16.39 0.92
CA PHE A 103 -7.87 -16.28 0.56
C PHE A 103 -8.73 -15.98 1.79
N LYS A 104 -8.50 -16.69 2.90
CA LYS A 104 -9.26 -16.47 4.15
C LYS A 104 -9.00 -15.08 4.70
N THR A 105 -7.74 -14.66 4.80
CA THR A 105 -7.37 -13.35 5.34
C THR A 105 -7.96 -12.21 4.51
N THR A 106 -7.74 -12.22 3.21
CA THR A 106 -8.24 -11.16 2.32
C THR A 106 -9.77 -11.15 2.20
N ARG A 107 -10.44 -12.32 2.38
CA ARG A 107 -11.91 -12.40 2.52
C ARG A 107 -12.39 -11.72 3.80
N MET A 108 -11.67 -11.88 4.91
CA MET A 108 -11.97 -11.19 6.18
C MET A 108 -11.78 -9.67 6.02
N ASP A 109 -10.68 -9.23 5.41
CA ASP A 109 -10.43 -7.81 5.13
C ASP A 109 -11.56 -7.19 4.30
N PHE A 110 -12.07 -7.94 3.31
CA PHE A 110 -13.23 -7.51 2.52
C PHE A 110 -14.49 -7.37 3.39
N ALA A 111 -14.80 -8.38 4.20
CA ALA A 111 -15.96 -8.34 5.09
C ALA A 111 -15.89 -7.17 6.07
N ASP A 112 -14.74 -6.96 6.69
CA ASP A 112 -14.53 -5.92 7.69
C ASP A 112 -14.61 -4.52 7.08
N LEU A 113 -14.04 -4.32 5.89
CA LEU A 113 -14.18 -3.07 5.14
C LEU A 113 -15.66 -2.72 4.92
N TYR A 114 -16.44 -3.66 4.36
CA TYR A 114 -17.83 -3.37 4.02
C TYR A 114 -18.74 -3.26 5.27
N ARG A 115 -18.47 -4.01 6.35
CA ARG A 115 -19.14 -3.83 7.65
C ARG A 115 -18.85 -2.48 8.28
N ALA A 116 -17.61 -1.99 8.14
CA ALA A 116 -17.26 -0.66 8.62
C ALA A 116 -17.96 0.44 7.79
N LEU A 117 -18.05 0.26 6.47
CA LEU A 117 -18.79 1.17 5.57
C LEU A 117 -20.29 1.19 5.85
N GLU A 118 -20.91 0.04 6.17
CA GLU A 118 -22.31 -0.05 6.56
C GLU A 118 -22.65 0.84 7.76
N ARG A 119 -21.72 0.99 8.71
CA ARG A 119 -21.89 1.83 9.90
C ARG A 119 -21.76 3.33 9.61
N ILE A 120 -21.17 3.71 8.50
CA ILE A 120 -21.16 5.10 8.06
C ILE A 120 -22.57 5.38 7.54
N THR A 121 -23.42 5.93 8.41
CA THR A 121 -24.76 6.40 8.06
C THR A 121 -24.69 7.17 6.74
N PRO A 122 -25.67 7.11 5.85
CA PRO A 122 -25.56 7.54 4.47
C PRO A 122 -25.04 8.98 4.39
N ALA A 123 -23.72 9.11 4.48
CA ALA A 123 -23.03 10.33 4.12
C ALA A 123 -23.42 10.57 2.66
N THR A 124 -24.06 11.65 2.38
CA THR A 124 -24.70 11.94 1.09
C THR A 124 -23.73 11.85 -0.08
N GLY A 125 -22.43 11.92 0.15
CA GLY A 125 -21.36 11.83 -0.86
C GLY A 125 -20.81 10.44 -1.16
N LEU A 126 -21.24 9.39 -0.44
CA LEU A 126 -20.76 8.01 -0.59
C LEU A 126 -21.86 7.09 -1.09
N GLU A 127 -21.51 6.03 -1.82
CA GLU A 127 -22.40 4.91 -2.12
C GLU A 127 -22.71 4.15 -0.82
N ALA A 128 -23.97 3.99 -0.46
CA ALA A 128 -24.35 3.34 0.80
C ALA A 128 -24.16 1.82 0.72
N VAL A 129 -23.50 1.24 1.71
CA VAL A 129 -23.52 -0.20 1.97
C VAL A 129 -24.76 -0.52 2.80
N LEU A 130 -25.56 -1.47 2.35
CA LEU A 130 -26.86 -1.80 2.91
C LEU A 130 -26.85 -3.09 3.74
N ASP A 131 -25.95 -4.01 3.40
CA ASP A 131 -25.83 -5.31 4.06
C ASP A 131 -24.52 -6.01 3.67
N VAL A 132 -24.05 -6.92 4.52
CA VAL A 132 -22.91 -7.81 4.27
C VAL A 132 -23.34 -9.24 4.53
N VAL A 133 -23.43 -10.05 3.47
CA VAL A 133 -23.91 -11.43 3.53
C VAL A 133 -22.76 -12.40 3.39
N GLU A 134 -22.59 -13.31 4.34
CA GLU A 134 -21.64 -14.42 4.24
C GLU A 134 -22.37 -15.68 3.78
N ALA A 135 -22.02 -16.20 2.61
CA ALA A 135 -22.56 -17.43 2.04
C ALA A 135 -21.59 -18.02 1.02
N ASN A 136 -21.78 -19.28 0.61
CA ASN A 136 -21.03 -19.92 -0.46
C ASN A 136 -19.51 -19.89 -0.27
N ASN A 137 -19.02 -19.91 0.96
CA ASN A 137 -17.62 -19.74 1.35
C ASN A 137 -16.98 -18.43 0.85
N THR A 138 -17.81 -17.39 0.66
CA THR A 138 -17.39 -16.04 0.28
C THR A 138 -18.24 -14.99 0.98
N VAL A 139 -18.02 -13.71 0.66
CA VAL A 139 -18.73 -12.56 1.22
C VAL A 139 -19.33 -11.73 0.08
N TYR A 140 -20.53 -11.26 0.30
CA TYR A 140 -21.28 -10.39 -0.60
C TYR A 140 -21.55 -9.05 0.09
N ALA A 141 -21.05 -7.96 -0.46
CA ALA A 141 -21.43 -6.62 -0.05
C ALA A 141 -22.64 -6.16 -0.89
N VAL A 142 -23.72 -5.83 -0.22
CA VAL A 142 -24.92 -5.30 -0.86
C VAL A 142 -24.93 -3.79 -0.70
N MET A 143 -24.94 -3.08 -1.82
CA MET A 143 -24.87 -1.62 -1.88
C MET A 143 -26.11 -1.05 -2.58
N GLU A 144 -26.41 0.21 -2.33
CA GLU A 144 -27.41 0.90 -3.13
C GLU A 144 -27.07 0.86 -4.62
N ASN A 145 -28.06 0.84 -5.48
CA ASN A 145 -27.82 1.00 -6.91
C ASN A 145 -27.63 2.48 -7.22
N LEU A 146 -26.37 2.96 -7.12
CA LEU A 146 -26.04 4.33 -7.40
C LEU A 146 -26.30 4.66 -8.88
N GLY A 147 -27.22 5.59 -9.12
CA GLY A 147 -27.53 6.09 -10.45
C GLY A 147 -26.50 7.11 -10.94
N GLY A 148 -26.97 8.08 -11.74
CA GLY A 148 -26.17 9.19 -12.23
C GLY A 148 -25.27 8.83 -13.41
N THR A 149 -24.53 9.83 -13.90
CA THR A 149 -23.59 9.73 -15.02
C THR A 149 -22.18 9.64 -14.46
N PRO A 150 -21.30 8.71 -14.95
CA PRO A 150 -19.88 8.72 -14.60
C PRO A 150 -19.26 10.09 -14.86
N LEU A 151 -18.39 10.55 -13.94
CA LEU A 151 -17.85 11.91 -13.99
C LEU A 151 -16.98 12.14 -15.24
N ASP A 152 -16.27 11.13 -15.73
CA ASP A 152 -15.50 11.16 -16.99
C ASP A 152 -16.41 11.51 -18.17
N GLN A 153 -17.51 10.75 -18.35
CA GLN A 153 -18.49 10.95 -19.42
C GLN A 153 -19.19 12.32 -19.30
N TRP A 154 -19.49 12.71 -18.05
CA TRP A 154 -20.13 14.00 -17.80
C TRP A 154 -19.20 15.16 -18.19
N LEU A 155 -17.90 15.09 -17.82
CA LEU A 155 -16.90 16.11 -18.19
C LEU A 155 -16.64 16.16 -19.70
N GLU A 156 -16.62 15.01 -20.37
CA GLU A 156 -16.53 14.96 -21.84
C GLU A 156 -17.71 15.64 -22.51
N ALA A 157 -18.94 15.43 -22.01
CA ALA A 157 -20.14 16.07 -22.52
C ALA A 157 -20.15 17.59 -22.27
N GLN A 158 -19.47 18.10 -21.23
CA GLN A 158 -19.33 19.54 -20.98
C GLN A 158 -18.38 20.22 -22.00
N GLY A 159 -17.38 19.50 -22.52
CA GLY A 159 -16.45 19.98 -23.53
C GLY A 159 -15.49 21.10 -23.07
N ALA A 160 -15.52 21.53 -21.82
CA ALA A 160 -14.68 22.61 -21.28
C ALA A 160 -14.33 22.36 -19.80
N PRO A 161 -13.17 22.85 -19.33
CA PRO A 161 -12.80 22.82 -17.92
C PRO A 161 -13.80 23.61 -17.06
N LEU A 162 -14.01 23.14 -15.83
CA LEU A 162 -14.89 23.79 -14.87
C LEU A 162 -14.18 24.96 -14.18
N ARG A 163 -14.99 25.92 -13.74
CA ARG A 163 -14.52 26.91 -12.75
C ARG A 163 -14.27 26.23 -11.40
N PRO A 164 -13.24 26.61 -10.64
CA PRO A 164 -12.93 26.02 -9.33
C PRO A 164 -14.14 25.98 -8.37
N ASP A 165 -14.91 27.06 -8.30
CA ASP A 165 -16.11 27.13 -7.44
C ASP A 165 -17.14 26.04 -7.77
N ASN A 166 -17.36 25.80 -9.08
CA ASN A 166 -18.28 24.76 -9.53
C ASN A 166 -17.75 23.37 -9.22
N ALA A 167 -16.45 23.14 -9.39
CA ALA A 167 -15.80 21.87 -9.06
C ALA A 167 -15.88 21.59 -7.55
N CYS A 168 -15.64 22.61 -6.69
CA CYS A 168 -15.85 22.51 -5.25
C CYS A 168 -17.28 22.15 -4.90
N ALA A 169 -18.26 22.85 -5.45
CA ALA A 169 -19.70 22.61 -5.16
C ALA A 169 -20.13 21.18 -5.57
N MET A 170 -19.64 20.67 -6.71
CA MET A 170 -19.91 19.32 -7.18
C MET A 170 -19.29 18.26 -6.26
N LEU A 171 -18.06 18.48 -5.78
CA LEU A 171 -17.32 17.53 -4.95
C LEU A 171 -17.60 17.68 -3.44
N GLN A 172 -18.31 18.71 -3.00
CA GLN A 172 -18.56 18.95 -1.57
C GLN A 172 -19.08 17.73 -0.82
N PRO A 173 -20.10 16.97 -1.31
CA PRO A 173 -20.54 15.77 -0.61
C PRO A 173 -19.47 14.67 -0.55
N VAL A 174 -18.61 14.57 -1.59
CA VAL A 174 -17.51 13.60 -1.63
C VAL A 174 -16.45 13.94 -0.59
N PHE A 175 -16.09 15.21 -0.45
CA PHE A 175 -15.19 15.68 0.60
C PHE A 175 -15.71 15.31 2.00
N GLU A 176 -16.99 15.56 2.25
CA GLU A 176 -17.63 15.22 3.53
C GLU A 176 -17.64 13.71 3.77
N GLY A 177 -17.93 12.92 2.73
CA GLY A 177 -17.95 11.46 2.79
C GLY A 177 -16.56 10.86 3.07
N VAL A 178 -15.53 11.30 2.34
CA VAL A 178 -14.14 10.85 2.55
C VAL A 178 -13.65 11.25 3.94
N ALA A 179 -13.96 12.48 4.38
CA ALA A 179 -13.64 12.91 5.74
C ALA A 179 -14.33 12.04 6.82
N ALA A 180 -15.56 11.57 6.57
CA ALA A 180 -16.26 10.65 7.46
C ALA A 180 -15.59 9.26 7.48
N MET A 181 -15.15 8.73 6.33
CA MET A 181 -14.33 7.51 6.27
C MET A 181 -13.05 7.65 7.08
N HIS A 182 -12.32 8.74 6.91
CA HIS A 182 -11.07 9.00 7.62
C HIS A 182 -11.24 9.08 9.14
N LYS A 183 -12.40 9.55 9.64
CA LYS A 183 -12.69 9.59 11.08
C LYS A 183 -12.76 8.21 11.72
N ILE A 184 -13.19 7.20 10.99
CA ILE A 184 -13.25 5.80 11.45
C ILE A 184 -12.05 4.97 11.00
N GLY A 185 -10.99 5.60 10.50
CA GLY A 185 -9.74 4.95 10.10
C GLY A 185 -9.76 4.30 8.71
N LEU A 186 -10.84 4.47 7.93
CA LEU A 186 -10.89 3.95 6.56
C LEU A 186 -10.25 4.93 5.56
N VAL A 187 -9.58 4.37 4.56
CA VAL A 187 -9.01 5.07 3.40
C VAL A 187 -9.60 4.46 2.13
N HIS A 188 -10.07 5.28 1.20
CA HIS A 188 -10.77 4.81 0.00
C HIS A 188 -9.82 4.25 -1.07
N ARG A 189 -8.67 4.87 -1.28
CA ARG A 189 -7.58 4.45 -2.22
C ARG A 189 -7.95 4.39 -3.70
N GLY A 190 -9.20 4.64 -4.05
CA GLY A 190 -9.69 4.55 -5.44
C GLY A 190 -10.43 5.79 -5.91
N ILE A 191 -10.04 6.97 -5.44
CA ILE A 191 -10.67 8.24 -5.85
C ILE A 191 -10.19 8.61 -7.25
N CYS A 192 -11.08 8.42 -8.23
CA CYS A 192 -10.85 8.68 -9.64
C CYS A 192 -12.17 9.03 -10.35
N LEU A 193 -12.13 9.42 -11.61
CA LEU A 193 -13.35 9.79 -12.35
C LEU A 193 -14.32 8.63 -12.53
N GLU A 194 -13.81 7.42 -12.71
CA GLU A 194 -14.61 6.20 -12.94
C GLU A 194 -15.47 5.85 -11.73
N ASN A 195 -14.98 6.12 -10.52
CA ASN A 195 -15.66 5.84 -9.26
C ASN A 195 -16.54 7.01 -8.78
N LEU A 196 -16.54 8.13 -9.49
CA LEU A 196 -17.39 9.29 -9.20
C LEU A 196 -18.58 9.35 -10.18
N ARG A 197 -19.74 9.66 -9.62
CA ARG A 197 -20.97 9.76 -10.40
C ARG A 197 -21.65 11.10 -10.13
N VAL A 198 -21.99 11.80 -11.22
CA VAL A 198 -22.76 13.05 -11.16
C VAL A 198 -24.24 12.71 -11.08
N MET A 199 -24.89 13.14 -10.01
CA MET A 199 -26.29 12.90 -9.74
C MET A 199 -27.17 13.96 -10.42
N ALA A 200 -28.49 13.76 -10.39
CA ALA A 200 -29.46 14.65 -11.02
C ALA A 200 -29.45 16.09 -10.44
N ASP A 201 -28.97 16.25 -9.21
CA ASP A 201 -28.79 17.56 -8.55
C ASP A 201 -27.47 18.24 -8.93
N GLY A 202 -26.67 17.63 -9.81
CA GLY A 202 -25.36 18.14 -10.23
C GLY A 202 -24.21 17.89 -9.25
N ARG A 203 -24.45 17.18 -8.14
CA ARG A 203 -23.42 16.83 -7.14
C ARG A 203 -22.84 15.47 -7.42
N CYS A 204 -21.59 15.26 -6.98
CA CYS A 204 -20.92 13.98 -7.12
C CYS A 204 -21.15 13.06 -5.93
N ARG A 205 -21.18 11.76 -6.21
CA ARG A 205 -21.12 10.69 -5.19
C ARG A 205 -19.99 9.72 -5.56
N LEU A 206 -19.31 9.20 -4.54
CA LEU A 206 -18.17 8.30 -4.65
C LEU A 206 -18.60 6.86 -4.38
N ALA A 207 -18.20 5.97 -5.28
CA ALA A 207 -18.38 4.52 -5.24
C ALA A 207 -17.03 3.82 -5.42
N GLY A 208 -17.04 2.50 -5.56
CA GLY A 208 -15.83 1.75 -5.94
C GLY A 208 -14.92 1.41 -4.78
N TYR A 209 -15.51 1.10 -3.63
CA TYR A 209 -14.78 0.57 -2.47
C TYR A 209 -14.04 -0.72 -2.80
N ALA A 210 -12.85 -0.85 -2.24
CA ALA A 210 -12.03 -2.05 -2.36
C ALA A 210 -11.04 -2.17 -1.20
N THR A 211 -10.56 -3.38 -0.94
CA THR A 211 -9.49 -3.62 0.03
C THR A 211 -8.15 -3.02 -0.43
N VAL A 212 -7.22 -2.89 0.50
CA VAL A 212 -5.83 -2.49 0.20
C VAL A 212 -5.25 -3.37 -0.91
N GLY A 213 -5.50 -4.69 -0.85
CA GLY A 213 -4.97 -5.64 -1.82
C GLY A 213 -5.35 -5.35 -3.28
N LEU A 214 -6.53 -4.78 -3.55
CA LEU A 214 -6.89 -4.37 -4.91
C LEU A 214 -6.21 -3.04 -5.32
N ARG A 215 -5.84 -2.20 -4.37
CA ARG A 215 -5.38 -0.82 -4.60
C ARG A 215 -3.87 -0.64 -4.47
N THR A 216 -3.12 -1.71 -4.20
CA THR A 216 -1.66 -1.68 -4.04
C THR A 216 -1.00 -2.66 -4.99
N ALA A 217 -0.03 -2.20 -5.78
CA ALA A 217 0.74 -3.04 -6.68
C ALA A 217 1.52 -4.12 -5.91
N GLY A 218 1.50 -5.35 -6.41
CA GLY A 218 2.25 -6.46 -5.83
C GLY A 218 1.64 -7.10 -4.57
N SER A 219 0.38 -6.81 -4.26
CA SER A 219 -0.33 -7.33 -3.07
C SER A 219 -0.73 -8.81 -3.14
N GLY A 220 -0.56 -9.47 -4.30
CA GLY A 220 -1.04 -10.84 -4.55
C GLY A 220 -2.44 -10.92 -5.17
N LEU A 221 -3.22 -9.85 -5.16
CA LEU A 221 -4.40 -9.69 -6.01
C LEU A 221 -4.00 -9.07 -7.36
N ARG A 222 -4.87 -9.17 -8.36
CA ARG A 222 -4.71 -8.39 -9.59
C ARG A 222 -5.09 -6.95 -9.28
N GLU A 223 -4.08 -6.13 -9.06
CA GLU A 223 -4.26 -4.73 -8.68
C GLU A 223 -5.05 -3.93 -9.74
N GLN A 224 -5.77 -2.92 -9.26
CA GLN A 224 -6.47 -1.93 -10.06
C GLN A 224 -6.03 -0.53 -9.62
N LEU A 225 -5.08 0.02 -10.35
CA LEU A 225 -4.60 1.39 -10.19
C LEU A 225 -5.14 2.28 -11.29
N TYR A 226 -5.31 3.55 -11.01
CA TYR A 226 -5.88 4.54 -11.92
C TYR A 226 -4.81 5.55 -12.34
N GLU A 227 -4.42 5.52 -13.61
CA GLU A 227 -3.41 6.43 -14.15
C GLU A 227 -3.77 7.89 -13.95
N GLY A 228 -2.86 8.65 -13.34
CA GLY A 228 -3.05 10.05 -12.99
C GLY A 228 -3.80 10.28 -11.66
N TYR A 229 -4.46 9.27 -11.09
CA TYR A 229 -5.25 9.39 -9.85
C TYR A 229 -4.70 8.59 -8.69
N SER A 230 -4.11 7.41 -8.93
CA SER A 230 -3.45 6.63 -7.89
C SER A 230 -2.18 7.33 -7.42
N ALA A 231 -2.02 7.39 -6.09
CA ALA A 231 -0.88 8.04 -5.45
C ALA A 231 0.40 7.20 -5.57
N PRO A 232 1.60 7.82 -5.49
CA PRO A 232 2.88 7.12 -5.62
C PRO A 232 3.04 5.90 -4.72
N GLU A 233 2.61 5.99 -3.46
CA GLU A 233 2.70 4.92 -2.47
C GLU A 233 1.89 3.67 -2.83
N GLN A 234 0.89 3.78 -3.70
CA GLN A 234 0.10 2.63 -4.16
C GLN A 234 0.86 1.75 -5.18
N TYR A 235 1.99 2.22 -5.70
CA TYR A 235 2.81 1.47 -6.66
C TYR A 235 3.85 0.56 -5.98
N SER A 236 3.85 0.46 -4.65
CA SER A 236 4.80 -0.35 -3.88
C SER A 236 4.16 -0.87 -2.59
N THR A 237 4.40 -2.15 -2.25
CA THR A 237 4.01 -2.73 -0.96
C THR A 237 4.94 -2.29 0.19
N ALA A 238 6.06 -1.64 -0.11
CA ALA A 238 6.99 -1.11 0.88
C ALA A 238 6.57 0.28 1.41
N GLU A 239 5.65 0.96 0.72
CA GLU A 239 5.16 2.28 1.11
C GLU A 239 3.86 2.15 1.91
N PHE A 240 3.70 3.00 2.91
CA PHE A 240 2.47 3.03 3.70
C PHE A 240 1.43 3.94 3.04
N GLU A 241 0.20 3.42 2.93
CA GLU A 241 -0.95 4.17 2.48
C GLU A 241 -1.71 4.76 3.67
N GLY A 242 -2.24 5.95 3.50
CA GLY A 242 -2.94 6.66 4.56
C GLY A 242 -3.98 7.64 4.03
N ARG A 243 -4.47 8.52 4.88
CA ARG A 243 -5.42 9.57 4.48
C ARG A 243 -4.87 10.42 3.33
N TYR A 244 -3.59 10.72 3.36
CA TYR A 244 -2.87 11.45 2.31
C TYR A 244 -2.91 10.78 0.93
N THR A 245 -3.21 9.49 0.84
CA THR A 245 -3.43 8.77 -0.42
C THR A 245 -4.74 9.23 -1.08
N ASP A 246 -5.80 9.40 -0.28
CA ASP A 246 -7.07 9.94 -0.77
C ASP A 246 -6.97 11.44 -1.10
N GLU A 247 -6.16 12.21 -0.34
CA GLU A 247 -5.89 13.61 -0.64
C GLU A 247 -5.26 13.78 -2.02
N TYR A 248 -4.34 12.89 -2.40
CA TYR A 248 -3.77 12.88 -3.75
C TYR A 248 -4.84 12.62 -4.80
N GLY A 249 -5.69 11.60 -4.60
CA GLY A 249 -6.78 11.27 -5.51
C GLY A 249 -7.79 12.42 -5.68
N LEU A 250 -8.19 13.07 -4.56
CA LEU A 250 -9.08 14.24 -4.58
C LEU A 250 -8.45 15.42 -5.33
N ALA A 251 -7.18 15.72 -5.08
CA ALA A 251 -6.45 16.76 -5.78
C ALA A 251 -6.32 16.44 -7.29
N ALA A 252 -6.11 15.17 -7.64
CA ALA A 252 -6.02 14.72 -9.03
C ALA A 252 -7.35 14.84 -9.78
N VAL A 253 -8.46 14.46 -9.16
CA VAL A 253 -9.81 14.66 -9.69
C VAL A 253 -10.09 16.15 -9.89
N PHE A 254 -9.80 16.96 -8.87
CA PHE A 254 -10.02 18.40 -8.95
C PHE A 254 -9.16 19.04 -10.07
N TYR A 255 -7.89 18.63 -10.18
CA TYR A 255 -7.00 19.06 -11.26
C TYR A 255 -7.62 18.74 -12.63
N ARG A 256 -8.11 17.51 -12.84
CA ARG A 256 -8.78 17.11 -14.09
C ARG A 256 -10.00 17.98 -14.40
N MET A 257 -10.82 18.29 -13.39
CA MET A 257 -12.02 19.11 -13.57
C MET A 257 -11.70 20.53 -14.00
N VAL A 258 -10.66 21.14 -13.44
CA VAL A 258 -10.32 22.55 -13.73
C VAL A 258 -9.29 22.73 -14.85
N CYS A 259 -8.51 21.70 -15.19
CA CYS A 259 -7.52 21.75 -16.25
C CYS A 259 -8.00 21.11 -17.56
N GLY A 260 -9.05 20.27 -17.52
CA GLY A 260 -9.52 19.53 -18.69
C GLY A 260 -8.70 18.29 -19.03
N GLN A 261 -7.60 18.04 -18.33
CA GLN A 261 -6.73 16.86 -18.48
C GLN A 261 -6.31 16.32 -17.11
N ALA A 262 -6.05 15.01 -17.01
CA ALA A 262 -5.53 14.40 -15.80
C ALA A 262 -4.10 14.85 -15.49
N PRO A 263 -3.64 14.78 -14.23
CA PRO A 263 -2.22 14.91 -13.92
C PRO A 263 -1.39 13.82 -14.61
N VAL A 264 -0.10 14.08 -14.76
CA VAL A 264 0.85 13.04 -15.20
C VAL A 264 0.82 11.88 -14.22
N PRO A 265 0.74 10.60 -14.69
CA PRO A 265 0.69 9.43 -13.82
C PRO A 265 1.85 9.40 -12.80
N ALA A 266 1.55 9.03 -11.54
CA ALA A 266 2.52 9.03 -10.47
C ALA A 266 3.76 8.16 -10.76
N ALA A 267 3.57 7.01 -11.42
CA ALA A 267 4.67 6.14 -11.84
C ALA A 267 5.68 6.85 -12.77
N GLN A 268 5.19 7.69 -13.66
CA GLN A 268 6.06 8.49 -14.55
C GLN A 268 6.74 9.63 -13.76
N ARG A 269 5.99 10.29 -12.88
CA ARG A 269 6.50 11.39 -12.05
C ARG A 269 7.57 10.95 -11.06
N MET A 270 7.52 9.72 -10.56
CA MET A 270 8.58 9.17 -9.70
C MET A 270 9.93 9.07 -10.41
N VAL A 271 9.93 8.90 -11.74
CA VAL A 271 11.16 8.90 -12.54
C VAL A 271 11.62 10.35 -12.80
N SER A 272 10.69 11.22 -13.19
CA SER A 272 10.93 12.64 -13.46
C SER A 272 9.64 13.43 -13.28
N ASP A 273 9.58 14.26 -12.23
CA ASP A 273 8.36 15.03 -11.95
C ASP A 273 8.18 16.18 -12.94
N SER A 274 7.35 15.91 -13.94
CA SER A 274 7.01 16.82 -15.03
C SER A 274 5.55 17.29 -15.00
N ASN A 275 4.85 17.14 -13.86
CA ASN A 275 3.45 17.54 -13.77
C ASN A 275 3.30 19.07 -13.88
N PRO A 276 2.59 19.60 -14.92
CA PRO A 276 2.46 21.03 -15.09
C PRO A 276 1.56 21.62 -13.99
N ARG A 277 1.84 22.84 -13.56
CA ARG A 277 0.97 23.59 -12.66
C ARG A 277 -0.39 23.85 -13.31
N ALA A 278 -1.47 23.75 -12.53
CA ALA A 278 -2.82 23.91 -13.05
C ALA A 278 -3.01 25.26 -13.79
N ARG A 279 -2.43 26.35 -13.26
CA ARG A 279 -2.49 27.66 -13.91
C ARG A 279 -1.69 27.74 -15.21
N THR A 280 -0.69 26.89 -15.41
CA THR A 280 0.05 26.80 -16.68
C THR A 280 -0.80 26.11 -17.75
N VAL A 281 -1.60 25.13 -17.35
CA VAL A 281 -2.51 24.40 -18.25
C VAL A 281 -3.75 25.25 -18.55
N ASN A 282 -4.34 25.84 -17.54
CA ASN A 282 -5.51 26.71 -17.64
C ASN A 282 -5.29 28.01 -16.88
N SER A 283 -5.03 29.10 -17.61
CA SER A 283 -4.76 30.43 -17.03
C SER A 283 -5.94 31.01 -16.24
N ALA A 284 -7.16 30.50 -16.41
CA ALA A 284 -8.34 30.89 -15.65
C ALA A 284 -8.32 30.34 -14.21
N VAL A 285 -7.47 29.37 -13.89
CA VAL A 285 -7.31 28.84 -12.52
C VAL A 285 -6.59 29.87 -11.65
N PRO A 286 -7.16 30.30 -10.51
CA PRO A 286 -6.51 31.20 -9.57
C PRO A 286 -5.16 30.67 -9.09
N GLY A 287 -4.20 31.56 -8.81
CA GLY A 287 -2.86 31.16 -8.37
C GLY A 287 -2.88 30.29 -7.13
N TYR A 288 -3.65 30.67 -6.12
CA TYR A 288 -3.75 29.92 -4.87
C TYR A 288 -4.35 28.52 -5.06
N VAL A 289 -5.36 28.35 -5.95
CA VAL A 289 -5.90 27.01 -6.31
C VAL A 289 -4.83 26.15 -6.97
N SER A 290 -4.04 26.74 -7.89
CA SER A 290 -2.91 26.06 -8.53
C SER A 290 -1.86 25.61 -7.50
N ASP A 291 -1.62 26.42 -6.46
CA ASP A 291 -0.68 26.09 -5.39
C ASP A 291 -1.23 24.96 -4.48
N VAL A 292 -2.53 24.97 -4.16
CA VAL A 292 -3.21 23.88 -3.43
C VAL A 292 -3.06 22.56 -4.18
N LEU A 293 -3.35 22.56 -5.49
CA LEU A 293 -3.22 21.35 -6.32
C LEU A 293 -1.79 20.85 -6.40
N GLN A 294 -0.80 21.78 -6.42
CA GLN A 294 0.60 21.38 -6.34
C GLN A 294 0.95 20.75 -4.99
N MET A 295 0.42 21.26 -3.88
CA MET A 295 0.62 20.68 -2.55
C MET A 295 -0.06 19.33 -2.40
N GLY A 296 -1.29 19.16 -2.89
CA GLY A 296 -2.03 17.89 -2.85
C GLY A 296 -1.43 16.80 -3.74
N LEU A 297 -0.76 17.18 -4.83
CA LEU A 297 -0.15 16.26 -5.79
C LEU A 297 1.36 16.01 -5.56
N ARG A 298 1.93 16.37 -4.41
CA ARG A 298 3.33 16.05 -4.09
C ARG A 298 3.55 14.54 -4.05
N LEU A 299 4.73 14.11 -4.53
CA LEU A 299 5.06 12.68 -4.57
C LEU A 299 5.27 12.09 -3.18
N LYS A 300 5.93 12.82 -2.29
CA LYS A 300 6.16 12.37 -0.91
C LYS A 300 4.91 12.58 -0.06
N PRO A 301 4.37 11.53 0.57
CA PRO A 301 3.15 11.63 1.37
C PRO A 301 3.20 12.68 2.47
N MET A 302 4.30 12.76 3.22
CA MET A 302 4.46 13.71 4.34
C MET A 302 4.56 15.17 3.91
N GLU A 303 4.82 15.44 2.64
CA GLU A 303 4.86 16.79 2.09
C GLU A 303 3.51 17.24 1.53
N ARG A 304 2.49 16.35 1.52
CA ARG A 304 1.13 16.65 1.03
C ARG A 304 0.26 17.31 2.09
N ILE A 305 -0.86 17.85 1.64
CA ILE A 305 -2.02 18.13 2.49
C ILE A 305 -2.44 16.83 3.16
N GLN A 306 -2.66 16.85 4.47
CA GLN A 306 -2.83 15.64 5.28
C GLN A 306 -4.29 15.29 5.57
N THR A 307 -5.23 16.21 5.37
CA THR A 307 -6.65 16.00 5.68
C THR A 307 -7.58 16.69 4.70
N VAL A 308 -8.73 16.07 4.44
CA VAL A 308 -9.78 16.65 3.56
C VAL A 308 -10.23 18.04 4.03
N PRO A 309 -10.48 18.30 5.32
CA PRO A 309 -10.81 19.65 5.77
C PRO A 309 -9.75 20.69 5.41
N GLN A 310 -8.45 20.36 5.52
CA GLN A 310 -7.36 21.26 5.09
C GLN A 310 -7.41 21.53 3.58
N LEU A 311 -7.65 20.49 2.76
CA LEU A 311 -7.79 20.61 1.31
C LEU A 311 -8.95 21.55 0.94
N VAL A 312 -10.12 21.32 1.54
CA VAL A 312 -11.34 22.14 1.28
C VAL A 312 -11.13 23.59 1.70
N GLN A 313 -10.54 23.82 2.87
CA GLN A 313 -10.26 25.15 3.37
C GLN A 313 -9.25 25.88 2.47
N ALA A 314 -8.21 25.20 2.03
CA ALA A 314 -7.21 25.75 1.12
C ALA A 314 -7.81 26.09 -0.26
N LEU A 315 -8.69 25.24 -0.81
CA LEU A 315 -9.41 25.53 -2.05
C LEU A 315 -10.36 26.74 -1.95
N SER A 316 -10.80 27.08 -0.72
CA SER A 316 -11.77 28.16 -0.46
C SER A 316 -11.16 29.47 0.00
N SER A 317 -9.92 29.47 0.53
CA SER A 317 -9.26 30.66 1.08
C SER A 317 -7.83 30.80 0.61
N LYS A 318 -7.55 31.92 -0.03
CA LYS A 318 -6.19 32.29 -0.47
C LYS A 318 -5.26 32.47 0.72
N GLU A 319 -5.73 33.15 1.77
CA GLU A 319 -4.96 33.46 2.98
C GLU A 319 -4.53 32.16 3.68
N TYR A 320 -5.46 31.19 3.80
CA TYR A 320 -5.17 29.89 4.38
C TYR A 320 -4.17 29.10 3.52
N THR A 321 -4.29 29.17 2.19
CA THR A 321 -3.33 28.52 1.27
C THR A 321 -1.92 29.09 1.43
N GLU A 322 -1.78 30.40 1.57
CA GLU A 322 -0.48 31.04 1.79
C GLU A 322 0.14 30.67 3.14
N GLU A 323 -0.68 30.53 4.19
CA GLU A 323 -0.24 30.07 5.51
C GLU A 323 0.18 28.59 5.47
N LEU A 324 -0.67 27.73 4.90
CA LEU A 324 -0.40 26.31 4.72
C LEU A 324 0.90 26.10 3.92
N GLY A 325 1.09 26.85 2.84
CA GLY A 325 2.30 26.78 2.03
C GLY A 325 3.58 27.20 2.76
N ARG A 326 3.47 28.05 3.80
CA ARG A 326 4.60 28.40 4.67
C ARG A 326 4.94 27.27 5.65
N THR A 327 3.94 26.67 6.26
CA THR A 327 4.12 25.56 7.22
C THR A 327 4.55 24.26 6.56
N MET A 328 4.13 24.01 5.32
CA MET A 328 4.48 22.81 4.54
C MET A 328 5.80 22.93 3.75
N LYS A 329 6.51 24.06 3.81
CA LYS A 329 7.88 24.10 3.30
C LYS A 329 8.74 23.20 4.19
N PRO A 330 9.55 22.29 3.63
CA PRO A 330 10.54 21.59 4.43
C PRO A 330 11.38 22.66 5.13
N GLU A 331 11.49 22.57 6.46
CA GLU A 331 12.45 23.39 7.18
C GLU A 331 13.81 23.11 6.56
N THR A 332 14.36 24.07 5.86
CA THR A 332 15.80 24.07 5.58
C THR A 332 16.47 24.00 6.94
N PRO A 333 17.35 23.00 7.20
CA PRO A 333 18.02 22.92 8.49
C PRO A 333 18.64 24.29 8.77
N VAL A 334 18.16 24.94 9.82
CA VAL A 334 18.72 26.16 10.36
C VAL A 334 20.10 25.79 10.88
N GLY A 335 21.14 26.11 10.12
CA GLY A 335 22.49 25.90 10.61
C GLY A 335 23.57 25.52 9.59
N GLN A 336 23.44 25.93 8.35
CA GLN A 336 24.66 26.19 7.57
C GLN A 336 24.64 27.68 7.18
N PRO A 337 25.69 28.45 7.53
CA PRO A 337 25.84 29.79 6.99
C PRO A 337 25.79 29.66 5.47
N GLU A 338 25.04 30.55 4.82
CA GLU A 338 25.09 30.70 3.37
C GLU A 338 26.56 30.91 2.99
N GLU A 339 27.28 29.83 2.77
CA GLU A 339 28.47 29.85 1.96
C GLU A 339 27.94 30.23 0.58
N LYS A 340 28.08 31.52 0.28
CA LYS A 340 27.91 32.02 -1.08
C LYS A 340 28.70 31.06 -1.95
N ALA A 341 28.00 30.07 -2.52
CA ALA A 341 28.53 29.28 -3.60
C ALA A 341 28.85 30.27 -4.69
N HIS A 342 30.11 30.75 -4.69
CA HIS A 342 30.73 31.27 -5.89
C HIS A 342 30.59 30.13 -6.89
N LEU A 343 29.53 30.20 -7.70
CA LEU A 343 29.48 29.49 -8.97
C LEU A 343 30.74 29.92 -9.69
N LEU A 344 31.83 29.17 -9.50
CA LEU A 344 32.94 29.16 -10.43
C LEU A 344 32.29 28.75 -11.75
N SER A 345 32.03 29.79 -12.54
CA SER A 345 31.48 29.65 -13.89
C SER A 345 32.29 28.55 -14.56
N ILE A 346 31.63 27.58 -15.20
CA ILE A 346 32.27 26.54 -16.04
C ILE A 346 33.34 27.16 -16.94
N LYS A 347 33.18 28.43 -17.34
CA LYS A 347 34.18 29.24 -18.03
C LYS A 347 35.44 29.49 -17.19
N GLY A 348 35.34 29.65 -15.86
CA GLY A 348 36.51 29.80 -14.97
C GLY A 348 37.25 28.48 -14.77
N LEU A 349 36.55 27.36 -14.68
CA LEU A 349 37.11 26.02 -14.60
C LEU A 349 37.84 25.66 -15.91
N LEU A 350 37.23 25.94 -17.08
CA LEU A 350 37.84 25.77 -18.40
C LEU A 350 39.09 26.66 -18.59
N ALA A 351 39.04 27.91 -18.13
CA ALA A 351 40.21 28.82 -18.17
C ALA A 351 41.36 28.30 -17.27
N GLY A 352 41.04 27.76 -16.07
CA GLY A 352 42.02 27.14 -15.19
C GLY A 352 42.67 25.91 -15.80
N ILE A 353 41.92 25.04 -16.45
CA ILE A 353 42.42 23.84 -17.17
C ILE A 353 43.29 24.26 -18.34
N LEU A 354 42.91 25.27 -19.12
CA LEU A 354 43.73 25.79 -20.24
C LEU A 354 45.07 26.39 -19.78
N ILE A 355 45.10 27.10 -18.64
CA ILE A 355 46.30 27.65 -18.04
C ILE A 355 47.19 26.50 -17.56
N LEU A 356 46.64 25.47 -16.95
CA LEU A 356 47.41 24.32 -16.46
C LEU A 356 48.01 23.50 -17.61
N LEU A 357 47.26 23.33 -18.71
CA LEU A 357 47.75 22.72 -19.94
C LEU A 357 48.87 23.55 -20.61
N ALA A 358 48.76 24.87 -20.61
CA ALA A 358 49.80 25.76 -21.13
C ALA A 358 51.09 25.67 -20.29
N ILE A 359 50.97 25.62 -18.95
CA ILE A 359 52.13 25.43 -18.06
C ILE A 359 52.78 24.05 -18.30
N LEU A 360 51.99 22.99 -18.43
CA LEU A 360 52.52 21.65 -18.76
C LEU A 360 53.24 21.62 -20.11
N LEU A 361 52.70 22.32 -21.09
CA LEU A 361 53.32 22.41 -22.41
C LEU A 361 54.63 23.18 -22.39
N VAL A 362 54.73 24.27 -21.61
CA VAL A 362 55.97 25.02 -21.37
C VAL A 362 57.01 24.16 -20.64
N LEU A 363 56.60 23.40 -19.61
CA LEU A 363 57.45 22.47 -18.89
C LEU A 363 57.97 21.35 -19.80
N MET A 364 57.12 20.81 -20.66
CA MET A 364 57.48 19.78 -21.64
C MET A 364 58.48 20.29 -22.68
N VAL A 365 58.28 21.51 -23.18
CA VAL A 365 59.21 22.17 -24.10
C VAL A 365 60.53 22.47 -23.38
N TRP A 366 60.50 22.93 -22.11
CA TRP A 366 61.68 23.20 -21.32
C TRP A 366 62.49 21.93 -21.06
N THR A 367 61.86 20.78 -20.72
CA THR A 367 62.51 19.48 -20.58
C THR A 367 63.08 19.00 -21.92
N MET A 368 62.41 19.19 -23.04
CA MET A 368 62.95 18.86 -24.35
C MET A 368 64.17 19.69 -24.75
N VAL A 369 64.17 20.97 -24.41
CA VAL A 369 65.33 21.87 -24.69
C VAL A 369 66.48 21.62 -23.75
N SER A 370 66.25 21.27 -22.49
CA SER A 370 67.31 20.94 -21.50
C SER A 370 67.95 19.57 -21.74
N HIS A 371 67.34 18.69 -22.53
CA HIS A 371 67.93 17.39 -22.89
C HIS A 371 68.65 17.41 -24.26
N SER A 372 68.80 18.57 -24.89
CA SER A 372 69.45 18.71 -26.18
C SER A 372 70.92 19.26 -26.10
N LEU A 373 71.78 18.71 -25.24
CA LEU A 373 73.17 18.95 -25.29
C LEU A 373 73.94 17.60 -25.33
N PRO A 374 74.73 17.37 -26.36
CA PRO A 374 75.45 16.08 -26.51
C PRO A 374 76.71 15.99 -25.67
N SER A 375 76.87 14.92 -24.95
CA SER A 375 78.19 14.47 -24.48
C SER A 375 78.42 13.06 -25.01
N ALA A 376 79.35 12.94 -25.88
CA ALA A 376 79.84 11.70 -26.43
C ALA A 376 80.68 10.96 -25.37
N SER A 377 80.42 9.66 -25.20
CA SER A 377 81.49 8.69 -24.97
C SER A 377 81.01 7.26 -25.07
N SER A 378 81.65 6.54 -25.88
CA SER A 378 81.62 5.15 -26.30
C SER A 378 81.44 4.09 -25.19
N GLY A 379 80.78 2.94 -25.54
CA GLY A 379 81.07 1.66 -24.90
C GLY A 379 79.96 0.61 -25.02
N SER A 380 80.12 -0.26 -26.01
CA SER A 380 79.81 -1.71 -26.07
C SER A 380 78.38 -2.24 -25.75
N VAL A 381 77.91 -2.98 -26.71
CA VAL A 381 76.77 -3.82 -26.90
C VAL A 381 76.78 -5.05 -26.00
N GLU A 382 75.60 -5.34 -25.37
CA GLU A 382 75.21 -6.73 -25.08
C GLU A 382 73.63 -6.77 -24.96
N PRO A 383 72.94 -7.78 -25.49
CA PRO A 383 71.50 -7.80 -25.56
C PRO A 383 70.89 -8.36 -24.28
N GLU A 384 69.88 -7.63 -23.78
CA GLU A 384 69.10 -7.97 -22.61
C GLU A 384 67.89 -8.87 -22.98
N PRO A 385 67.62 -9.87 -22.15
CA PRO A 385 66.40 -10.71 -22.35
C PRO A 385 65.15 -10.03 -21.88
N ALA A 386 64.06 -10.31 -22.61
CA ALA A 386 62.71 -9.83 -22.35
C ALA A 386 62.30 -9.95 -20.88
N SER A 387 61.96 -8.81 -20.29
CA SER A 387 61.41 -8.71 -18.95
C SER A 387 59.92 -9.07 -19.01
N SER A 388 59.59 -10.21 -18.42
CA SER A 388 58.20 -10.57 -18.13
C SER A 388 57.64 -9.57 -17.11
N GLU A 389 56.61 -8.84 -17.47
CA GLU A 389 55.76 -8.13 -16.50
C GLU A 389 55.21 -9.15 -15.51
N VAL A 390 55.67 -9.07 -14.27
CA VAL A 390 55.03 -9.74 -13.15
C VAL A 390 53.73 -9.03 -12.90
N LEU A 391 52.63 -9.66 -13.31
CA LEU A 391 51.28 -9.26 -12.90
C LEU A 391 51.23 -9.38 -11.38
N GLU A 392 51.21 -8.25 -10.68
CA GLU A 392 50.86 -8.23 -9.27
C GLU A 392 49.48 -8.87 -9.09
N PRO A 393 49.25 -9.71 -8.08
CA PRO A 393 47.96 -10.32 -7.84
C PRO A 393 46.92 -9.22 -7.60
N GLN A 394 45.95 -9.11 -8.51
CA GLN A 394 44.82 -8.20 -8.34
C GLN A 394 43.94 -8.74 -7.23
N ASN A 395 43.89 -8.05 -6.07
CA ASN A 395 43.03 -8.39 -4.96
C ASN A 395 41.59 -7.93 -5.30
N LEU A 396 40.73 -8.87 -5.63
CA LEU A 396 39.28 -8.63 -5.82
C LEU A 396 38.59 -8.59 -4.46
N VAL A 397 37.72 -7.61 -4.26
CA VAL A 397 36.89 -7.47 -3.05
C VAL A 397 35.90 -8.62 -2.98
N PRO A 398 35.88 -9.41 -1.90
CA PRO A 398 34.85 -10.43 -1.69
C PRO A 398 33.46 -9.83 -1.49
N SER A 399 32.41 -10.64 -1.74
CA SER A 399 31.07 -10.25 -1.32
C SER A 399 30.90 -10.48 0.17
N PHE A 400 30.69 -9.41 0.93
CA PHE A 400 30.39 -9.45 2.36
C PHE A 400 28.89 -9.35 2.65
N ILE A 401 28.06 -8.99 1.66
CA ILE A 401 26.61 -8.81 1.83
C ILE A 401 25.98 -10.13 2.27
N GLY A 402 25.19 -10.09 3.36
CA GLY A 402 24.53 -11.24 3.97
C GLY A 402 25.43 -12.03 4.94
N MET A 403 26.72 -11.71 5.05
CA MET A 403 27.60 -12.31 6.06
C MET A 403 27.40 -11.66 7.43
N ASP A 404 27.64 -12.43 8.48
CA ASP A 404 27.71 -11.90 9.84
C ASP A 404 28.98 -11.07 10.01
N TYR A 405 28.84 -9.81 10.44
CA TYR A 405 29.96 -8.89 10.58
C TYR A 405 31.00 -9.38 11.61
N ALA A 406 30.58 -10.05 12.68
CA ALA A 406 31.51 -10.60 13.67
C ALA A 406 32.41 -11.69 13.05
N GLN A 407 31.91 -12.47 12.09
CA GLN A 407 32.70 -13.45 11.36
C GLN A 407 33.69 -12.74 10.42
N VAL A 408 33.28 -11.69 9.72
CA VAL A 408 34.19 -10.90 8.85
C VAL A 408 35.26 -10.22 9.65
N GLN A 409 34.93 -9.60 10.79
CA GLN A 409 35.88 -8.92 11.69
C GLN A 409 36.89 -9.88 12.31
N ASN A 410 36.54 -11.12 12.61
CA ASN A 410 37.40 -12.12 13.21
C ASN A 410 38.25 -12.87 12.16
N ASN A 411 38.00 -12.69 10.88
CA ASN A 411 38.76 -13.35 9.82
C ASN A 411 40.03 -12.56 9.53
N ARG A 412 41.17 -13.17 9.88
CA ARG A 412 42.52 -12.55 9.69
C ARG A 412 42.88 -12.30 8.24
N GLU A 413 42.32 -13.03 7.31
CA GLU A 413 42.58 -12.86 5.89
C GLU A 413 41.94 -11.55 5.40
N TYR A 414 40.70 -11.25 5.84
CA TYR A 414 40.02 -10.02 5.48
C TYR A 414 40.59 -8.80 6.22
N THR A 415 40.81 -8.91 7.54
CA THR A 415 41.31 -7.79 8.35
C THR A 415 42.81 -7.50 8.11
N GLY A 416 43.55 -8.47 7.58
CA GLY A 416 44.95 -8.26 7.12
C GLY A 416 45.02 -7.58 5.76
N MET A 417 43.95 -7.62 4.97
CA MET A 417 43.94 -7.12 3.59
C MET A 417 43.18 -5.80 3.45
N TYR A 418 42.11 -5.59 4.22
CA TYR A 418 41.19 -4.43 4.12
C TYR A 418 41.01 -3.74 5.47
N LEU A 419 40.75 -2.43 5.42
CA LEU A 419 40.25 -1.67 6.55
C LEU A 419 38.71 -1.58 6.43
N PHE A 420 37.98 -1.86 7.51
CA PHE A 420 36.54 -1.78 7.51
C PHE A 420 36.04 -0.51 8.21
N TYR A 421 35.25 0.29 7.51
CA TYR A 421 34.48 1.38 8.10
C TYR A 421 33.01 0.93 8.20
N VAL A 422 32.51 0.80 9.43
CA VAL A 422 31.19 0.22 9.69
C VAL A 422 30.23 1.28 10.17
N THR A 423 29.04 1.31 9.56
CA THR A 423 27.87 2.02 10.05
C THR A 423 26.77 1.01 10.35
N GLU A 424 25.89 1.34 11.30
CA GLU A 424 24.82 0.46 11.69
C GLU A 424 23.46 1.14 11.41
N GLU A 425 22.54 0.40 10.79
CA GLU A 425 21.19 0.87 10.47
C GLU A 425 20.14 -0.17 10.86
N TYR A 426 18.92 0.27 11.17
CA TYR A 426 17.81 -0.64 11.43
C TYR A 426 17.30 -1.26 10.12
N SER A 427 16.87 -2.52 10.19
CA SER A 427 16.31 -3.25 9.06
C SER A 427 15.27 -4.26 9.54
N ASP A 428 14.09 -4.21 8.96
CA ASP A 428 13.00 -5.18 9.25
C ASP A 428 13.18 -6.49 8.47
N THR A 429 14.08 -6.51 7.48
CA THR A 429 14.28 -7.66 6.58
C THR A 429 15.59 -8.39 6.79
N VAL A 430 16.62 -7.70 7.34
CA VAL A 430 17.95 -8.27 7.56
C VAL A 430 18.18 -8.46 9.06
N PRO A 431 18.51 -9.67 9.52
CA PRO A 431 18.78 -9.94 10.93
C PRO A 431 19.90 -9.05 11.50
N ALA A 432 19.82 -8.76 12.80
CA ALA A 432 20.86 -7.99 13.48
C ALA A 432 22.25 -8.66 13.34
N GLY A 433 23.26 -7.83 13.08
CA GLY A 433 24.65 -8.28 12.91
C GLY A 433 25.02 -8.65 11.47
N GLN A 434 24.09 -8.79 10.55
CA GLN A 434 24.39 -9.09 9.15
C GLN A 434 24.70 -7.82 8.34
N ILE A 435 25.60 -7.95 7.38
CA ILE A 435 26.00 -6.87 6.48
C ILE A 435 24.93 -6.70 5.40
N MET A 436 24.37 -5.50 5.31
CA MET A 436 23.33 -5.14 4.35
C MET A 436 23.91 -4.63 3.03
N THR A 437 24.92 -3.78 3.11
CA THR A 437 25.56 -3.20 1.93
C THR A 437 27.07 -3.08 2.12
N GLN A 438 27.79 -3.08 1.01
CA GLN A 438 29.22 -2.84 0.97
C GLN A 438 29.59 -1.85 -0.13
N GLU A 439 30.61 -1.05 0.10
CA GLU A 439 31.21 -0.14 -0.88
C GLU A 439 32.74 -0.15 -0.71
N PRO A 440 33.53 -0.49 -1.76
CA PRO A 440 33.11 -0.80 -3.11
C PRO A 440 32.41 -2.16 -3.26
N ALA A 441 31.74 -2.37 -4.39
CA ALA A 441 31.04 -3.61 -4.69
C ALA A 441 32.00 -4.81 -4.75
N ALA A 442 31.48 -6.02 -4.59
CA ALA A 442 32.22 -7.24 -4.82
C ALA A 442 32.85 -7.26 -6.22
N ASP A 443 33.98 -7.98 -6.36
CA ASP A 443 34.77 -8.10 -7.60
C ASP A 443 35.42 -6.78 -8.07
N THR A 444 35.41 -5.72 -7.26
CA THR A 444 36.20 -4.52 -7.52
C THR A 444 37.67 -4.76 -7.13
N VAL A 445 38.60 -4.25 -7.94
CA VAL A 445 40.05 -4.34 -7.62
C VAL A 445 40.40 -3.30 -6.58
N LEU A 446 40.86 -3.73 -5.41
CA LEU A 446 41.33 -2.88 -4.32
C LEU A 446 42.77 -3.22 -3.93
N LYS A 447 43.53 -2.21 -3.52
CA LYS A 447 44.87 -2.41 -2.98
C LYS A 447 44.79 -2.82 -1.51
N ALA A 448 45.76 -3.59 -1.05
CA ALA A 448 45.85 -3.93 0.36
C ALA A 448 45.93 -2.67 1.23
N GLY A 449 45.14 -2.62 2.31
CA GLY A 449 45.04 -1.48 3.22
C GLY A 449 44.01 -0.42 2.82
N GLU A 450 43.29 -0.58 1.70
CA GLU A 450 42.17 0.32 1.36
C GLU A 450 40.91 -0.01 2.18
N THR A 451 40.03 0.99 2.33
CA THR A 451 38.88 0.90 3.21
C THR A 451 37.65 0.42 2.47
N ILE A 452 36.97 -0.57 3.03
CA ILE A 452 35.63 -1.03 2.61
C ILE A 452 34.62 -0.49 3.62
N ARG A 453 33.59 0.19 3.12
CA ARG A 453 32.45 0.63 3.93
C ARG A 453 31.42 -0.48 3.98
N LEU A 454 30.96 -0.80 5.19
CA LEU A 454 29.93 -1.80 5.44
C LEU A 454 28.79 -1.16 6.22
N VAL A 455 27.55 -1.48 5.84
CA VAL A 455 26.37 -1.16 6.62
C VAL A 455 25.88 -2.45 7.25
N VAL A 456 25.80 -2.48 8.58
CA VAL A 456 25.40 -3.65 9.37
C VAL A 456 24.01 -3.42 9.95
N SER A 457 23.16 -4.43 9.85
CA SER A 457 21.81 -4.38 10.39
C SER A 457 21.80 -4.40 11.92
N LYS A 458 20.98 -3.53 12.53
CA LYS A 458 20.59 -3.58 13.96
C LYS A 458 19.39 -4.50 14.20
N GLY A 459 18.81 -5.08 13.15
CA GLY A 459 17.51 -5.71 13.20
C GLY A 459 16.38 -4.68 13.25
N PRO A 460 15.13 -5.09 13.51
CA PRO A 460 13.99 -4.20 13.59
C PRO A 460 14.13 -3.18 14.73
N GLN A 461 13.63 -1.97 14.47
CA GLN A 461 13.63 -0.93 15.49
C GLN A 461 12.61 -1.27 16.58
N LYS A 462 13.05 -1.30 17.85
CA LYS A 462 12.18 -1.58 19.00
C LYS A 462 11.82 -0.31 19.77
N VAL A 463 10.62 -0.30 20.31
CA VAL A 463 10.10 0.75 21.21
C VAL A 463 9.55 0.12 22.48
N GLU A 464 9.59 0.86 23.56
CA GLU A 464 9.02 0.43 24.82
C GLU A 464 7.49 0.61 24.82
N MET A 465 6.76 -0.45 25.17
CA MET A 465 5.30 -0.45 25.27
C MET A 465 4.83 0.53 26.35
N PRO A 466 4.05 1.56 26.01
CA PRO A 466 3.56 2.53 26.98
C PRO A 466 2.51 1.95 27.92
N THR A 467 2.35 2.52 29.11
CA THR A 467 1.23 2.21 30.00
C THR A 467 -0.05 2.83 29.44
N ILE A 468 -1.01 1.97 29.05
CA ILE A 468 -2.30 2.40 28.46
C ILE A 468 -3.52 1.89 29.24
N VAL A 469 -3.34 0.99 30.18
CA VAL A 469 -4.44 0.47 31.02
C VAL A 469 -5.07 1.60 31.83
N GLY A 470 -6.40 1.67 31.81
CA GLY A 470 -7.18 2.74 32.41
C GLY A 470 -7.38 3.99 31.54
N PHE A 471 -6.70 4.09 30.39
CA PHE A 471 -6.92 5.18 29.42
C PHE A 471 -8.23 4.95 28.65
N THR A 472 -8.83 6.03 28.14
CA THR A 472 -9.90 5.88 27.15
C THR A 472 -9.34 5.28 25.86
N GLN A 473 -10.18 4.60 25.08
CA GLN A 473 -9.78 4.03 23.80
C GLN A 473 -9.03 5.05 22.93
N ALA A 474 -9.55 6.27 22.78
CA ALA A 474 -8.93 7.31 21.96
C ALA A 474 -7.53 7.69 22.47
N ALA A 475 -7.38 7.89 23.77
CA ALA A 475 -6.10 8.25 24.37
C ALA A 475 -5.06 7.11 24.25
N ALA A 476 -5.50 5.85 24.42
CA ALA A 476 -4.62 4.69 24.25
C ALA A 476 -4.11 4.55 22.81
N VAL A 477 -5.01 4.72 21.82
CA VAL A 477 -4.64 4.70 20.39
C VAL A 477 -3.64 5.81 20.06
N GLU A 478 -3.86 7.04 20.55
CA GLU A 478 -2.96 8.16 20.34
C GLU A 478 -1.57 7.91 20.93
N VAL A 479 -1.52 7.38 22.15
CA VAL A 479 -0.25 7.05 22.83
C VAL A 479 0.50 5.95 22.10
N LEU A 480 -0.18 4.87 21.67
CA LEU A 480 0.44 3.80 20.88
C LEU A 480 0.97 4.32 19.54
N GLN A 481 0.18 5.12 18.82
CA GLN A 481 0.59 5.72 17.54
C GLN A 481 1.79 6.66 17.70
N SER A 482 1.85 7.44 18.78
CA SER A 482 3.01 8.31 19.08
C SER A 482 4.31 7.55 19.28
N ARG A 483 4.25 6.25 19.58
CA ARG A 483 5.39 5.32 19.72
C ARG A 483 5.62 4.46 18.48
N GLY A 484 4.87 4.73 17.39
CA GLY A 484 4.97 3.95 16.15
C GLY A 484 4.34 2.55 16.25
N LEU A 485 3.45 2.32 17.24
CA LEU A 485 2.69 1.09 17.40
C LEU A 485 1.29 1.24 16.83
N LEU A 486 0.71 0.15 16.34
CA LEU A 486 -0.66 0.11 15.84
C LEU A 486 -1.59 -0.45 16.92
N ALA A 487 -2.84 0.01 16.97
CA ALA A 487 -3.82 -0.47 17.94
C ALA A 487 -4.96 -1.21 17.24
N SER A 488 -5.28 -2.41 17.73
CA SER A 488 -6.50 -3.16 17.39
C SER A 488 -7.35 -3.27 18.64
N CYS A 489 -8.53 -2.64 18.66
CA CYS A 489 -9.36 -2.52 19.86
C CYS A 489 -10.52 -3.50 19.84
N PHE A 490 -10.68 -4.26 20.94
CA PHE A 490 -11.77 -5.20 21.13
C PHE A 490 -12.54 -4.88 22.41
N MET A 491 -13.87 -4.96 22.34
CA MET A 491 -14.73 -4.82 23.51
C MET A 491 -14.75 -6.13 24.29
N VAL A 492 -14.55 -6.03 25.62
CA VAL A 492 -14.65 -7.17 26.54
C VAL A 492 -15.68 -6.90 27.62
N VAL A 493 -16.20 -7.99 28.20
CA VAL A 493 -17.17 -7.89 29.32
C VAL A 493 -16.56 -7.10 30.46
N ASN A 494 -17.26 -6.07 30.91
CA ASN A 494 -16.83 -5.22 31.99
C ASN A 494 -17.28 -5.81 33.32
N ASP A 495 -16.33 -6.18 34.20
CA ASP A 495 -16.57 -6.65 35.58
C ASP A 495 -16.81 -5.51 36.58
N GLY A 496 -16.83 -4.27 36.10
CA GLY A 496 -16.99 -3.08 36.90
C GLY A 496 -15.70 -2.48 37.48
N SER A 497 -14.55 -3.10 37.18
CA SER A 497 -13.24 -2.59 37.64
C SER A 497 -12.79 -1.35 36.86
N TYR A 498 -13.29 -1.14 35.66
CA TYR A 498 -12.96 0.00 34.79
C TYR A 498 -14.22 0.70 34.28
N ALA A 499 -14.10 1.98 34.01
CA ALA A 499 -15.18 2.73 33.37
C ALA A 499 -15.40 2.22 31.92
N ALA A 500 -16.65 2.17 31.47
CA ALA A 500 -16.98 1.81 30.09
C ALA A 500 -16.20 2.67 29.08
N GLY A 501 -15.61 2.03 28.06
CA GLY A 501 -14.77 2.69 27.07
C GLY A 501 -13.30 2.86 27.49
N CYS A 502 -12.90 2.38 28.66
CA CYS A 502 -11.50 2.40 29.11
C CYS A 502 -10.80 1.06 28.85
N VAL A 503 -9.48 1.13 28.66
CA VAL A 503 -8.60 -0.03 28.43
C VAL A 503 -8.50 -0.87 29.70
N VAL A 504 -8.84 -2.14 29.59
CA VAL A 504 -8.72 -3.15 30.65
C VAL A 504 -7.35 -3.82 30.61
N SER A 505 -6.91 -4.20 29.41
CA SER A 505 -5.63 -4.87 29.18
C SER A 505 -5.15 -4.69 27.75
N ALA A 506 -3.91 -5.11 27.47
CA ALA A 506 -3.34 -5.15 26.14
C ALA A 506 -2.57 -6.46 25.94
N SER A 507 -2.32 -6.84 24.68
CA SER A 507 -1.56 -8.06 24.32
C SER A 507 -0.12 -8.04 24.82
N GLU A 508 0.45 -6.84 24.95
CA GLU A 508 1.81 -6.64 25.43
C GLU A 508 1.81 -5.88 26.77
N PRO A 509 2.60 -6.30 27.75
CA PRO A 509 2.69 -5.60 29.03
C PRO A 509 3.44 -4.27 28.88
N ALA A 510 3.06 -3.27 29.68
CA ALA A 510 3.78 -2.00 29.74
C ALA A 510 5.27 -2.21 30.07
N GLY A 511 6.16 -1.53 29.35
CA GLY A 511 7.62 -1.67 29.47
C GLY A 511 8.24 -2.77 28.59
N ALA A 512 7.46 -3.60 27.92
CA ALA A 512 7.98 -4.60 26.97
C ALA A 512 8.64 -3.91 25.76
N GLN A 513 9.71 -4.51 25.24
CA GLN A 513 10.36 -4.06 24.00
C GLN A 513 9.66 -4.68 22.80
N VAL A 514 8.95 -3.87 22.02
CA VAL A 514 8.11 -4.28 20.88
C VAL A 514 8.67 -3.66 19.60
N ASP A 515 8.63 -4.38 18.50
CA ASP A 515 9.05 -3.85 17.21
C ASP A 515 8.13 -2.71 16.75
N VAL A 516 8.68 -1.65 16.19
CA VAL A 516 7.91 -0.54 15.58
C VAL A 516 7.00 -1.11 14.51
N GLY A 517 5.73 -0.66 14.48
CA GLY A 517 4.73 -1.18 13.55
C GLY A 517 3.94 -2.39 14.07
N THR A 518 4.29 -2.95 15.24
CA THR A 518 3.54 -4.06 15.85
C THR A 518 2.11 -3.62 16.17
N VAL A 519 1.15 -4.50 15.86
CA VAL A 519 -0.26 -4.31 16.21
C VAL A 519 -0.48 -4.77 17.65
N ILE A 520 -0.81 -3.84 18.53
CA ILE A 520 -1.15 -4.11 19.92
C ILE A 520 -2.66 -4.33 20.02
N THR A 521 -3.07 -5.51 20.47
CA THR A 521 -4.48 -5.77 20.77
C THR A 521 -4.83 -5.10 22.10
N VAL A 522 -5.82 -4.21 22.06
CA VAL A 522 -6.26 -3.42 23.23
C VAL A 522 -7.67 -3.86 23.59
N TYR A 523 -7.85 -4.33 24.81
CA TYR A 523 -9.13 -4.77 25.33
C TYR A 523 -9.82 -3.63 26.08
N ILE A 524 -11.05 -3.28 25.66
CA ILE A 524 -11.81 -2.14 26.14
C ILE A 524 -13.02 -2.62 26.94
N ALA A 525 -13.24 -2.05 28.12
CA ALA A 525 -14.42 -2.34 28.94
C ALA A 525 -15.70 -1.93 28.20
N ALA A 526 -16.60 -2.88 27.96
CA ALA A 526 -17.89 -2.61 27.35
C ALA A 526 -18.85 -1.92 28.32
N ASP A 527 -19.83 -1.20 27.75
CA ASP A 527 -20.98 -0.75 28.53
C ASP A 527 -21.81 -1.99 28.94
N PRO A 528 -22.17 -2.16 30.22
CA PRO A 528 -22.92 -3.32 30.70
C PRO A 528 -24.31 -3.48 30.06
N SER A 529 -24.77 -2.50 29.30
CA SER A 529 -26.02 -2.56 28.53
C SER A 529 -25.88 -3.16 27.11
N VAL A 530 -24.65 -3.50 26.66
CA VAL A 530 -24.39 -4.03 25.31
C VAL A 530 -24.09 -5.54 25.38
N GLU A 531 -24.87 -6.35 24.67
CA GLU A 531 -24.60 -7.79 24.49
C GLU A 531 -23.33 -7.97 23.64
N ILE A 532 -22.28 -8.59 24.23
CA ILE A 532 -20.99 -8.81 23.54
C ILE A 532 -20.97 -10.23 22.99
N THR A 533 -20.74 -10.38 21.70
CA THR A 533 -20.31 -11.66 21.10
C THR A 533 -18.84 -11.91 21.45
N THR A 534 -18.59 -12.99 22.16
CA THR A 534 -17.24 -13.42 22.62
C THR A 534 -16.27 -13.57 21.43
N PRO A 535 -15.02 -13.08 21.56
CA PRO A 535 -13.95 -13.37 20.61
C PRO A 535 -13.59 -14.88 20.62
N PRO A 536 -13.01 -15.43 19.56
CA PRO A 536 -12.53 -16.81 19.54
C PRO A 536 -11.42 -16.98 20.60
N GLU A 537 -11.51 -18.04 21.38
CA GLU A 537 -10.56 -18.45 22.38
C GLU A 537 -9.19 -18.69 21.74
N GLU A 538 -8.17 -18.01 22.25
CA GLU A 538 -6.77 -18.15 21.84
C GLU A 538 -6.30 -19.58 22.12
N PRO A 539 -5.67 -20.32 21.20
CA PRO A 539 -5.20 -21.67 21.50
C PRO A 539 -4.09 -21.60 22.54
N ALA A 540 -4.32 -22.26 23.67
CA ALA A 540 -3.40 -22.38 24.78
C ALA A 540 -1.99 -22.76 24.30
N ALA A 541 -0.99 -21.98 24.72
CA ALA A 541 0.41 -22.26 24.50
C ALA A 541 0.76 -23.64 25.03
N THR A 542 1.15 -24.55 24.15
CA THR A 542 1.69 -25.87 24.49
C THR A 542 3.04 -25.69 25.19
N GLU A 543 3.10 -26.02 26.47
CA GLU A 543 4.35 -26.17 27.20
C GLU A 543 5.26 -27.23 26.53
N PRO A 544 6.58 -27.04 26.49
CA PRO A 544 7.49 -28.03 25.93
C PRO A 544 7.57 -29.26 26.86
N THR A 545 7.03 -30.38 26.40
CA THR A 545 7.14 -31.68 27.07
C THR A 545 8.61 -32.13 27.05
N THR A 546 9.23 -32.15 28.19
CA THR A 546 10.50 -32.84 28.45
C THR A 546 10.30 -34.34 28.38
N THR A 547 11.00 -34.97 27.44
CA THR A 547 11.11 -36.42 27.30
C THR A 547 11.98 -37.00 28.43
N PRO A 548 11.55 -38.01 29.16
CA PRO A 548 12.48 -38.87 29.89
C PRO A 548 12.85 -40.12 29.05
N ALA A 549 14.09 -40.50 29.15
CA ALA A 549 14.75 -41.60 28.50
C ALA A 549 14.22 -42.96 28.89
N ASP A 550 14.37 -43.88 27.93
CA ASP A 550 14.21 -45.33 27.95
C ASP A 550 14.92 -46.02 29.15
N PRO A 551 14.41 -47.19 29.62
CA PRO A 551 15.25 -48.38 29.55
C PRO A 551 14.54 -49.67 29.11
N GLU A 552 15.21 -50.36 28.19
CA GLU A 552 15.46 -51.80 28.07
C GLU A 552 14.33 -52.85 28.10
N THR A 553 14.28 -53.57 26.99
CA THR A 553 13.67 -54.90 26.75
C THR A 553 14.20 -56.00 27.70
N PRO A 554 13.47 -57.14 27.93
CA PRO A 554 13.72 -58.28 27.02
C PRO A 554 12.49 -59.16 26.66
N ALA A 555 12.71 -59.93 25.60
CA ALA A 555 12.03 -60.96 24.90
C ALA A 555 11.23 -62.01 25.71
N ASP A 556 10.18 -62.57 25.19
CA ASP A 556 10.09 -63.93 24.65
C ASP A 556 8.63 -64.40 24.46
N GLY A 557 8.39 -65.09 23.35
CA GLY A 557 7.64 -66.32 23.31
C GLY A 557 6.16 -66.33 22.95
N GLY A 558 5.83 -66.74 21.74
CA GLY A 558 4.75 -67.71 21.53
C GLY A 558 3.50 -67.24 20.77
N ASP A 559 3.52 -67.53 19.45
CA ASP A 559 2.36 -67.85 18.61
C ASP A 559 1.85 -69.28 18.97
N PRO A 560 0.66 -69.82 18.58
CA PRO A 560 -0.17 -69.46 17.41
C PRO A 560 -1.72 -69.68 17.53
N ALA A 561 -2.40 -69.26 16.50
CA ALA A 561 -3.53 -69.92 15.84
C ALA A 561 -4.97 -69.78 16.34
N ALA A 562 -5.77 -69.47 15.35
CA ALA A 562 -7.08 -70.02 15.01
C ALA A 562 -8.26 -69.01 15.05
N ASP A 563 -8.64 -68.63 13.86
CA ASP A 563 -10.02 -68.39 13.38
C ASP A 563 -10.90 -69.63 13.61
N PRO A 564 -12.24 -69.70 13.52
CA PRO A 564 -13.14 -68.79 12.78
C PRO A 564 -14.59 -68.68 13.37
N GLU A 565 -15.38 -67.94 12.58
CA GLU A 565 -16.82 -68.13 12.29
C GLU A 565 -17.94 -67.51 13.16
N GLN A 566 -18.72 -66.77 12.40
CA GLN A 566 -20.20 -66.77 12.28
C GLN A 566 -21.11 -66.16 13.37
N GLY A 567 -21.93 -65.26 12.87
CA GLY A 567 -23.34 -65.48 13.00
C GLY A 567 -24.23 -64.31 13.47
N THR A 568 -24.82 -63.71 12.44
CA THR A 568 -26.25 -63.26 12.46
C THR A 568 -26.89 -62.73 13.73
N LYS A 569 -27.28 -61.49 13.76
CA LYS A 569 -28.68 -61.06 13.54
C LYS A 569 -28.74 -59.55 13.36
#